data_6df687c83da5437c0027e3a0f1529e78
#
_entry.id   6df687c83da5437c0027e3a0f1529e78
#
_cell.length_a   1.000
_cell.length_b   1.000
_cell.length_c   1.000
_cell.angle_alpha   90.00
_cell.angle_beta   90.00
_cell.angle_gamma   90.00
#
_symmetry.space_group_name_H-M   'P 1'
#
loop_
_entity.id
_entity.type
_entity.pdbx_description
1 polymer ?
#
loop_
_entity_poly.entity_id
_entity_poly.type
_entity_poly.pdbx_seq_one_letter_code
_entity_poly.pdbx_strand_id
1 'polypeptide(L)'
;KPMELIAIAAGVLALLLACTVLVYQIAQRKKEARWKELTVDRREAAAVVPVEPLTRPQFLRFTAADAQTAAAVPDYSVSGDLHEITNLEWMEWNGLSDTAKAILAQNLFVVEPDFYSEFFGRYEWNRYLQIPNFVTVDSMMHTYHLYFSLLLNRTEKQQLAAQLQTLSKDMLRASAAQLDALTGTAWENAAKRSTAYFAVGAALQDPKIQVPEQVKDVAAQELSAIYAAEGIAPCAVTEDLLDYSQFKPRGYYEGDETLETYFRAMMWYGQINFTQKKEDMNRTALLITLALHDTASDSWEKLYAVTSFFAGVSDDLGYYEYLPAIEAAYGTIPDTELLRSDETAYQHYTEQIRTLAAPQINSIPVVDPDGTVDLAEEGKGFRFMGQRFTLDAAVMQQLVFNKVRENAQGERRMLPDVLDMPAALGSETALAILTQQGDTAYARYPEQM
;
A
#
# COMPACT_ATOMS: atom_id res chain seq x y z
N LYS A 1 46.85 -48.20 -1.71
CA LYS A 1 46.21 -47.59 -2.91
C LYS A 1 44.78 -47.00 -2.68
N PRO A 2 43.83 -47.63 -1.94
CA PRO A 2 42.53 -46.94 -1.70
C PRO A 2 42.65 -45.78 -0.69
N MET A 3 43.52 -45.86 0.30
CA MET A 3 43.72 -44.81 1.31
C MET A 3 44.38 -43.54 0.73
N GLU A 4 45.26 -43.68 -0.25
CA GLU A 4 45.89 -42.55 -0.94
C GLU A 4 44.87 -41.76 -1.79
N LEU A 5 43.95 -42.46 -2.44
CA LEU A 5 42.84 -41.85 -3.21
C LEU A 5 41.87 -41.10 -2.31
N ILE A 6 41.57 -41.64 -1.12
CA ILE A 6 40.72 -40.98 -0.12
C ILE A 6 41.40 -39.71 0.42
N ALA A 7 42.70 -39.78 0.68
CA ALA A 7 43.45 -38.61 1.15
C ALA A 7 43.57 -37.51 0.09
N ILE A 8 43.71 -37.86 -1.20
CA ILE A 8 43.71 -36.91 -2.31
C ILE A 8 42.32 -36.29 -2.47
N ALA A 9 41.26 -37.10 -2.42
CA ALA A 9 39.87 -36.58 -2.52
C ALA A 9 39.52 -35.64 -1.35
N ALA A 10 39.94 -35.97 -0.13
CA ALA A 10 39.75 -35.10 1.03
C ALA A 10 40.54 -33.79 0.92
N GLY A 11 41.77 -33.86 0.38
CA GLY A 11 42.59 -32.67 0.11
C GLY A 11 41.98 -31.75 -0.96
N VAL A 12 41.46 -32.34 -2.03
CA VAL A 12 40.77 -31.58 -3.08
C VAL A 12 39.48 -30.94 -2.55
N LEU A 13 38.69 -31.63 -1.73
CA LEU A 13 37.48 -31.11 -1.12
C LEU A 13 37.80 -29.97 -0.14
N ALA A 14 38.84 -30.11 0.67
CA ALA A 14 39.30 -29.05 1.57
C ALA A 14 39.81 -27.83 0.81
N LEU A 15 40.47 -28.02 -0.34
CA LEU A 15 40.92 -26.91 -1.20
C LEU A 15 39.75 -26.18 -1.85
N LEU A 16 38.74 -26.91 -2.32
CA LEU A 16 37.52 -26.36 -2.88
C LEU A 16 36.73 -25.56 -1.84
N LEU A 17 36.62 -26.06 -0.61
CA LEU A 17 35.99 -25.35 0.51
C LEU A 17 36.77 -24.07 0.87
N ALA A 18 38.09 -24.14 0.92
CA ALA A 18 38.94 -22.97 1.18
C ALA A 18 38.82 -21.92 0.06
N CYS A 19 38.76 -22.36 -1.20
CA CYS A 19 38.52 -21.45 -2.33
C CYS A 19 37.13 -20.79 -2.30
N THR A 20 36.06 -21.53 -1.95
CA THR A 20 34.73 -20.97 -1.80
C THR A 20 34.64 -19.96 -0.67
N VAL A 21 35.24 -20.24 0.48
CA VAL A 21 35.32 -19.29 1.61
C VAL A 21 36.15 -18.07 1.22
N LEU A 22 37.24 -18.22 0.50
CA LEU A 22 38.07 -17.11 0.04
C LEU A 22 37.31 -16.22 -0.95
N VAL A 23 36.61 -16.82 -1.92
CA VAL A 23 35.78 -16.09 -2.89
C VAL A 23 34.66 -15.34 -2.17
N TYR A 24 34.00 -15.98 -1.20
CA TYR A 24 32.97 -15.33 -0.38
C TYR A 24 33.55 -14.15 0.43
N GLN A 25 34.71 -14.31 1.07
CA GLN A 25 35.35 -13.22 1.81
C GLN A 25 35.81 -12.07 0.90
N ILE A 26 36.27 -12.38 -0.32
CA ILE A 26 36.63 -11.35 -1.31
C ILE A 26 35.38 -10.60 -1.77
N ALA A 27 34.28 -11.32 -1.99
CA ALA A 27 33.00 -10.69 -2.36
C ALA A 27 32.45 -9.78 -1.25
N GLN A 28 32.53 -10.21 0.02
CA GLN A 28 32.15 -9.41 1.17
C GLN A 28 33.05 -8.17 1.33
N ARG A 29 34.37 -8.31 1.20
CA ARG A 29 35.30 -7.17 1.25
C ARG A 29 35.07 -6.18 0.11
N LYS A 30 34.74 -6.66 -1.10
CA LYS A 30 34.37 -5.78 -2.22
C LYS A 30 33.05 -5.08 -1.95
N LYS A 31 32.07 -5.75 -1.33
CA LYS A 31 30.80 -5.16 -0.92
C LYS A 31 31.03 -4.08 0.15
N GLU A 32 31.81 -4.37 1.16
CA GLU A 32 32.18 -3.40 2.22
C GLU A 32 33.00 -2.22 1.71
N ALA A 33 33.93 -2.45 0.78
CA ALA A 33 34.72 -1.38 0.15
C ALA A 33 33.83 -0.46 -0.70
N ARG A 34 32.88 -1.06 -1.45
CA ARG A 34 31.90 -0.30 -2.23
C ARG A 34 30.96 0.50 -1.32
N TRP A 35 30.54 -0.04 -0.17
CA TRP A 35 29.81 0.71 0.85
C TRP A 35 30.62 1.84 1.47
N LYS A 36 31.90 1.63 1.72
CA LYS A 36 32.81 2.67 2.22
C LYS A 36 33.05 3.78 1.17
N GLU A 37 33.20 3.44 -0.10
CA GLU A 37 33.29 4.42 -1.18
C GLU A 37 32.00 5.26 -1.31
N LEU A 38 30.82 4.62 -1.22
CA LEU A 38 29.53 5.30 -1.21
C LEU A 38 29.29 6.14 0.04
N THR A 39 29.97 5.83 1.17
CA THR A 39 29.86 6.60 2.41
C THR A 39 30.94 7.67 2.57
N VAL A 40 32.03 7.61 1.83
CA VAL A 40 33.16 8.56 1.95
C VAL A 40 33.00 9.79 1.06
N ASP A 41 32.15 9.78 0.05
CA ASP A 41 31.87 10.95 -0.79
C ASP A 41 30.74 11.85 -0.24
N ARG A 42 30.45 11.78 1.06
CA ARG A 42 29.82 12.89 1.78
C ARG A 42 30.88 13.97 2.02
N ARG A 43 31.27 14.66 0.96
CA ARG A 43 31.74 16.03 1.12
C ARG A 43 30.69 16.75 1.94
N GLU A 44 31.13 17.53 2.92
CA GLU A 44 30.25 18.44 3.65
C GLU A 44 29.48 19.29 2.63
N ALA A 45 28.38 18.75 2.14
CA ALA A 45 27.38 19.51 1.41
C ALA A 45 26.94 20.60 2.37
N ALA A 46 27.01 21.86 1.96
CA ALA A 46 26.42 22.94 2.71
C ALA A 46 25.09 22.48 3.21
N ALA A 47 24.83 22.57 4.52
CA ALA A 47 23.67 21.97 5.15
C ALA A 47 22.40 22.41 4.38
N VAL A 48 21.81 21.46 3.65
CA VAL A 48 20.59 21.73 2.89
C VAL A 48 19.51 22.01 3.91
N VAL A 49 18.95 23.21 3.87
CA VAL A 49 17.83 23.58 4.74
C VAL A 49 16.59 22.86 4.21
N PRO A 50 15.96 21.98 5.01
CA PRO A 50 14.75 21.30 4.57
C PRO A 50 13.65 22.31 4.20
N VAL A 51 13.00 22.09 3.08
CA VAL A 51 11.88 22.90 2.62
C VAL A 51 10.60 22.34 3.23
N GLU A 52 9.73 23.24 3.75
CA GLU A 52 8.44 22.82 4.27
C GLU A 52 7.50 22.41 3.12
N PRO A 53 6.84 21.26 3.23
CA PRO A 53 5.83 20.83 2.25
C PRO A 53 4.65 21.80 2.18
N LEU A 54 3.97 21.83 1.04
CA LEU A 54 2.68 22.50 0.93
C LEU A 54 1.65 21.86 1.87
N THR A 55 0.71 22.68 2.34
CA THR A 55 -0.33 22.20 3.23
C THR A 55 -1.30 21.28 2.48
N ARG A 56 -1.37 20.03 2.91
CA ARG A 56 -2.36 19.06 2.42
C ARG A 56 -3.76 19.41 2.92
N PRO A 57 -4.84 18.93 2.24
CA PRO A 57 -6.21 19.09 2.72
C PRO A 57 -6.36 18.61 4.17
N GLN A 58 -6.95 19.46 5.01
CA GLN A 58 -7.20 19.17 6.42
C GLN A 58 -8.67 18.84 6.59
N PHE A 59 -8.95 17.74 7.31
CA PHE A 59 -10.32 17.35 7.63
C PHE A 59 -10.57 17.52 9.13
N LEU A 60 -11.82 17.83 9.48
CA LEU A 60 -12.26 17.87 10.88
C LEU A 60 -12.04 16.49 11.50
N ARG A 61 -11.28 16.43 12.57
CA ARG A 61 -11.12 15.20 13.37
C ARG A 61 -12.26 15.12 14.36
N PHE A 62 -13.02 14.06 14.30
CA PHE A 62 -13.96 13.73 15.36
C PHE A 62 -13.16 13.19 16.54
N THR A 63 -13.29 13.86 17.69
CA THR A 63 -12.79 13.33 18.94
C THR A 63 -14.00 12.75 19.67
N ALA A 64 -14.05 11.44 19.82
CA ALA A 64 -15.07 10.82 20.66
C ALA A 64 -14.94 11.37 22.06
N ALA A 65 -16.04 11.86 22.65
CA ALA A 65 -16.06 12.13 24.08
C ALA A 65 -15.84 10.79 24.79
N ASP A 66 -15.03 10.78 25.86
CA ASP A 66 -14.92 9.65 26.77
C ASP A 66 -16.30 9.40 27.44
N ALA A 67 -17.16 8.71 26.71
CA ALA A 67 -18.45 8.30 27.24
C ALA A 67 -18.24 7.02 28.02
N GLN A 68 -17.92 7.17 29.29
CA GLN A 68 -18.04 6.07 30.24
C GLN A 68 -19.54 5.81 30.49
N THR A 69 -20.10 4.90 29.71
CA THR A 69 -21.46 4.44 29.88
C THR A 69 -21.42 3.24 30.83
N ALA A 70 -21.99 3.38 32.01
CA ALA A 70 -22.15 2.25 32.91
C ALA A 70 -23.09 1.21 32.25
N ALA A 71 -22.80 -0.08 32.46
CA ALA A 71 -23.68 -1.15 32.01
C ALA A 71 -25.09 -0.95 32.56
N ALA A 72 -26.11 -0.99 31.69
CA ALA A 72 -27.51 -0.83 32.10
C ALA A 72 -28.05 -2.04 32.86
N VAL A 73 -27.41 -3.19 32.69
CA VAL A 73 -27.73 -4.44 33.40
C VAL A 73 -26.47 -4.98 34.05
N PRO A 74 -26.59 -5.60 35.25
CA PRO A 74 -25.45 -6.26 35.91
C PRO A 74 -25.04 -7.52 35.10
N ASP A 75 -23.85 -8.00 35.40
CA ASP A 75 -23.42 -9.30 34.91
C ASP A 75 -24.42 -10.38 35.32
N TYR A 76 -24.71 -11.30 34.42
CA TYR A 76 -25.67 -12.37 34.64
C TYR A 76 -25.18 -13.68 34.04
N SER A 77 -25.76 -14.77 34.49
CA SER A 77 -25.58 -16.11 33.94
C SER A 77 -26.95 -16.73 33.66
N VAL A 78 -26.98 -17.73 32.83
CA VAL A 78 -28.20 -18.52 32.57
C VAL A 78 -27.97 -19.97 33.03
N SER A 79 -29.06 -20.68 33.37
CA SER A 79 -28.99 -22.10 33.70
C SER A 79 -28.58 -22.94 32.51
N GLY A 80 -27.96 -24.09 32.75
CA GLY A 80 -27.54 -25.00 31.69
C GLY A 80 -28.68 -25.58 30.85
N ASP A 81 -29.89 -25.57 31.37
CA ASP A 81 -31.14 -26.00 30.69
C ASP A 81 -31.92 -24.84 30.06
N LEU A 82 -31.39 -23.62 30.16
CA LEU A 82 -31.89 -22.38 29.52
C LEU A 82 -33.35 -22.04 29.87
N HIS A 83 -33.91 -22.58 31.00
CA HIS A 83 -35.32 -22.44 31.33
C HIS A 83 -35.75 -20.97 31.62
N GLU A 84 -34.82 -20.06 31.91
CA GLU A 84 -35.09 -18.64 32.07
C GLU A 84 -35.32 -17.88 30.75
N ILE A 85 -34.99 -18.46 29.64
CA ILE A 85 -35.14 -17.80 28.32
C ILE A 85 -36.58 -17.90 27.86
N THR A 86 -37.30 -16.78 27.88
CA THR A 86 -38.73 -16.74 27.61
C THR A 86 -39.13 -17.05 26.16
N ASN A 87 -38.21 -16.90 25.20
CA ASN A 87 -38.48 -17.12 23.76
C ASN A 87 -37.74 -18.34 23.20
N LEU A 88 -37.22 -19.24 24.03
CA LEU A 88 -36.43 -20.37 23.60
C LEU A 88 -37.17 -21.32 22.69
N GLU A 89 -38.47 -21.58 22.97
CA GLU A 89 -39.33 -22.44 22.14
C GLU A 89 -39.47 -21.98 20.68
N TRP A 90 -39.42 -20.65 20.43
CA TRP A 90 -39.38 -20.09 19.08
C TRP A 90 -38.06 -20.36 18.37
N MET A 91 -36.94 -20.33 19.11
CA MET A 91 -35.61 -20.67 18.62
C MET A 91 -35.48 -22.16 18.35
N GLU A 92 -36.04 -23.04 19.19
CA GLU A 92 -36.08 -24.49 18.98
C GLU A 92 -36.82 -24.85 17.73
N TRP A 93 -37.96 -24.20 17.46
CA TRP A 93 -38.71 -24.40 16.24
C TRP A 93 -37.95 -23.97 14.97
N ASN A 94 -37.04 -22.99 15.10
CA ASN A 94 -36.16 -22.53 14.03
C ASN A 94 -34.84 -23.32 13.94
N GLY A 95 -34.65 -24.35 14.73
CA GLY A 95 -33.54 -25.29 14.56
C GLY A 95 -32.32 -25.06 15.45
N LEU A 96 -32.47 -24.44 16.65
CA LEU A 96 -31.36 -24.34 17.59
C LEU A 96 -30.94 -25.76 18.05
N SER A 97 -29.69 -26.14 17.70
CA SER A 97 -29.16 -27.48 18.04
C SER A 97 -28.81 -27.58 19.54
N ASP A 98 -28.71 -28.83 20.06
CA ASP A 98 -28.28 -29.04 21.44
C ASP A 98 -26.88 -28.48 21.70
N THR A 99 -26.01 -28.54 20.70
CA THR A 99 -24.66 -27.90 20.76
C THR A 99 -24.79 -26.39 20.87
N ALA A 100 -25.66 -25.78 20.08
CA ALA A 100 -25.89 -24.33 20.12
C ALA A 100 -26.47 -23.89 21.49
N LYS A 101 -27.39 -24.68 22.06
CA LYS A 101 -27.92 -24.44 23.40
C LYS A 101 -26.83 -24.51 24.48
N ALA A 102 -25.93 -25.49 24.40
CA ALA A 102 -24.81 -25.60 25.32
C ALA A 102 -23.85 -24.41 25.22
N ILE A 103 -23.56 -23.96 24.00
CA ILE A 103 -22.74 -22.76 23.75
C ILE A 103 -23.44 -21.52 24.27
N LEU A 104 -24.73 -21.36 24.02
CA LEU A 104 -25.54 -20.25 24.52
C LEU A 104 -25.53 -20.18 26.06
N ALA A 105 -25.71 -21.33 26.73
CA ALA A 105 -25.66 -21.41 28.20
C ALA A 105 -24.27 -21.01 28.78
N GLN A 106 -23.20 -21.37 28.05
CA GLN A 106 -21.83 -21.08 28.48
C GLN A 106 -21.41 -19.64 28.19
N ASN A 107 -21.72 -19.13 26.98
CA ASN A 107 -21.15 -17.88 26.45
C ASN A 107 -22.16 -16.73 26.47
N LEU A 108 -23.45 -16.97 26.78
CA LEU A 108 -24.57 -16.03 26.70
C LEU A 108 -24.88 -15.55 25.26
N PHE A 109 -24.25 -16.11 24.27
CA PHE A 109 -24.55 -15.95 22.85
C PHE A 109 -24.11 -17.18 22.08
N VAL A 110 -24.68 -17.36 20.88
CA VAL A 110 -24.28 -18.39 19.92
C VAL A 110 -24.44 -17.84 18.51
N VAL A 111 -23.53 -18.25 17.60
CA VAL A 111 -23.59 -17.93 16.19
C VAL A 111 -23.90 -19.23 15.44
N GLU A 112 -25.00 -19.25 14.71
CA GLU A 112 -25.39 -20.37 13.88
C GLU A 112 -25.51 -19.97 12.40
N PRO A 113 -25.19 -20.86 11.46
CA PRO A 113 -25.42 -20.59 10.05
C PRO A 113 -26.92 -20.44 9.79
N ASP A 114 -27.28 -19.55 8.88
CA ASP A 114 -28.65 -19.28 8.50
C ASP A 114 -28.90 -19.62 7.04
N PHE A 115 -30.19 -19.85 6.71
CA PHE A 115 -30.66 -20.04 5.36
C PHE A 115 -30.56 -18.75 4.52
N TYR A 116 -30.72 -17.60 5.15
CA TYR A 116 -30.67 -16.32 4.46
C TYR A 116 -29.22 -15.88 4.21
N SER A 117 -28.94 -15.49 2.98
CA SER A 117 -27.65 -14.91 2.59
C SER A 117 -27.49 -13.47 3.07
N GLU A 118 -28.60 -12.81 3.40
CA GLU A 118 -28.63 -11.44 3.87
C GLU A 118 -29.42 -11.32 5.17
N PHE A 119 -28.86 -10.59 6.14
CA PHE A 119 -29.48 -10.46 7.46
C PHE A 119 -30.85 -9.77 7.41
N PHE A 120 -31.13 -8.89 6.42
CA PHE A 120 -32.44 -8.30 6.20
C PHE A 120 -33.54 -9.37 6.04
N GLY A 121 -33.27 -10.41 5.28
CA GLY A 121 -34.20 -11.53 5.11
C GLY A 121 -34.56 -12.22 6.43
N ARG A 122 -33.58 -12.38 7.33
CA ARG A 122 -33.83 -12.90 8.69
C ARG A 122 -34.69 -11.97 9.52
N TYR A 123 -34.42 -10.66 9.53
CA TYR A 123 -35.22 -9.67 10.24
C TYR A 123 -36.67 -9.65 9.73
N GLU A 124 -36.85 -9.72 8.41
CA GLU A 124 -38.19 -9.75 7.82
C GLU A 124 -38.93 -11.03 8.17
N TRP A 125 -38.27 -12.22 8.11
CA TRP A 125 -38.83 -13.47 8.49
C TRP A 125 -39.26 -13.52 9.98
N ASN A 126 -38.39 -13.04 10.87
CA ASN A 126 -38.75 -12.93 12.29
C ASN A 126 -40.00 -12.08 12.50
N ARG A 127 -40.17 -10.98 11.74
CA ARG A 127 -41.36 -10.14 11.80
C ARG A 127 -42.63 -10.91 11.42
N TYR A 128 -42.56 -11.73 10.40
CA TYR A 128 -43.72 -12.60 9.99
C TYR A 128 -44.04 -13.65 11.06
N LEU A 129 -43.03 -14.16 11.74
CA LEU A 129 -43.19 -15.14 12.81
C LEU A 129 -43.48 -14.51 14.17
N GLN A 130 -43.54 -13.20 14.26
CA GLN A 130 -43.67 -12.43 15.53
C GLN A 130 -42.54 -12.69 16.52
N ILE A 131 -41.37 -13.06 16.04
CA ILE A 131 -40.15 -13.19 16.84
C ILE A 131 -39.55 -11.79 17.03
N PRO A 132 -39.24 -11.36 18.28
CA PRO A 132 -38.60 -10.08 18.52
C PRO A 132 -37.24 -9.97 17.80
N ASN A 133 -37.02 -8.85 17.14
CA ASN A 133 -35.73 -8.50 16.56
C ASN A 133 -34.96 -7.60 17.49
N PHE A 134 -33.66 -7.86 17.60
CA PHE A 134 -32.73 -6.98 18.33
C PHE A 134 -31.84 -6.25 17.32
N VAL A 135 -31.64 -4.96 17.54
CA VAL A 135 -30.60 -4.20 16.85
C VAL A 135 -29.32 -4.36 17.64
N THR A 136 -28.46 -5.22 17.14
CA THR A 136 -27.14 -5.48 17.73
C THR A 136 -26.07 -4.58 17.12
N VAL A 137 -24.89 -4.51 17.74
CA VAL A 137 -23.73 -3.81 17.17
C VAL A 137 -23.37 -4.38 15.81
N ASP A 138 -23.47 -5.71 15.64
CA ASP A 138 -23.18 -6.37 14.35
C ASP A 138 -24.09 -5.87 13.22
N SER A 139 -25.42 -5.81 13.48
CA SER A 139 -26.38 -5.33 12.49
C SER A 139 -26.19 -3.83 12.18
N MET A 140 -25.84 -3.04 13.17
CA MET A 140 -25.50 -1.61 12.97
C MET A 140 -24.24 -1.43 12.15
N MET A 141 -23.16 -2.14 12.49
CA MET A 141 -21.88 -2.05 11.78
C MET A 141 -22.01 -2.57 10.35
N HIS A 142 -22.76 -3.66 10.14
CA HIS A 142 -23.03 -4.16 8.78
C HIS A 142 -23.85 -3.16 7.95
N THR A 143 -24.87 -2.55 8.53
CA THR A 143 -25.64 -1.50 7.85
C THR A 143 -24.79 -0.29 7.51
N TYR A 144 -23.90 0.12 8.43
CA TYR A 144 -22.93 1.18 8.17
C TYR A 144 -22.00 0.81 7.01
N HIS A 145 -21.46 -0.42 7.00
CA HIS A 145 -20.62 -0.90 5.91
C HIS A 145 -21.34 -0.87 4.56
N LEU A 146 -22.57 -1.34 4.49
CA LEU A 146 -23.38 -1.30 3.26
C LEU A 146 -23.62 0.13 2.78
N TYR A 147 -23.97 1.05 3.71
CA TYR A 147 -24.17 2.45 3.39
C TYR A 147 -22.86 3.11 2.91
N PHE A 148 -21.76 2.86 3.59
CA PHE A 148 -20.46 3.42 3.23
C PHE A 148 -20.00 2.92 1.86
N SER A 149 -20.13 1.62 1.59
CA SER A 149 -19.81 1.02 0.30
C SER A 149 -20.68 1.61 -0.82
N LEU A 150 -21.97 1.81 -0.58
CA LEU A 150 -22.86 2.46 -1.55
C LEU A 150 -22.47 3.92 -1.82
N LEU A 151 -22.07 4.64 -0.77
CA LEU A 151 -21.64 6.05 -0.88
C LEU A 151 -20.37 6.14 -1.74
N LEU A 152 -19.38 5.30 -1.46
CA LEU A 152 -18.14 5.25 -2.25
C LEU A 152 -18.43 4.87 -3.70
N ASN A 153 -19.16 3.78 -3.94
CA ASN A 153 -19.53 3.33 -5.28
C ASN A 153 -20.18 4.46 -6.10
N ARG A 154 -21.15 5.18 -5.51
CA ARG A 154 -21.81 6.27 -6.20
C ARG A 154 -20.90 7.47 -6.45
N THR A 155 -20.09 7.84 -5.48
CA THR A 155 -19.15 8.96 -5.59
C THR A 155 -18.12 8.68 -6.70
N GLU A 156 -17.53 7.51 -6.69
CA GLU A 156 -16.53 7.11 -7.68
C GLU A 156 -17.13 7.01 -9.07
N LYS A 157 -18.27 6.32 -9.22
CA LYS A 157 -18.91 6.11 -10.52
C LYS A 157 -19.44 7.40 -11.12
N GLN A 158 -20.11 8.26 -10.34
CA GLN A 158 -20.82 9.41 -10.85
C GLN A 158 -19.98 10.68 -10.96
N GLN A 159 -18.88 10.76 -10.20
CA GLN A 159 -18.06 11.97 -10.12
C GLN A 159 -16.58 11.69 -10.39
N LEU A 160 -15.93 10.81 -9.62
CA LEU A 160 -14.48 10.69 -9.68
C LEU A 160 -13.99 10.05 -10.97
N ALA A 161 -14.71 9.11 -11.55
CA ALA A 161 -14.31 8.46 -12.81
C ALA A 161 -14.17 9.46 -13.96
N ALA A 162 -15.14 10.36 -14.13
CA ALA A 162 -15.08 11.39 -15.16
C ALA A 162 -13.99 12.45 -14.88
N GLN A 163 -13.77 12.79 -13.60
CA GLN A 163 -12.70 13.72 -13.21
C GLN A 163 -11.32 13.11 -13.45
N LEU A 164 -11.13 11.82 -13.11
CA LEU A 164 -9.88 11.11 -13.36
C LEU A 164 -9.57 11.00 -14.86
N GLN A 165 -10.59 10.74 -15.68
CA GLN A 165 -10.42 10.70 -17.13
C GLN A 165 -9.97 12.06 -17.69
N THR A 166 -10.55 13.15 -17.21
CA THR A 166 -10.15 14.51 -17.59
C THR A 166 -8.73 14.79 -17.16
N LEU A 167 -8.39 14.52 -15.89
CA LEU A 167 -7.03 14.67 -15.36
C LEU A 167 -6.02 13.89 -16.19
N SER A 168 -6.31 12.63 -16.49
CA SER A 168 -5.40 11.77 -17.28
C SER A 168 -5.13 12.31 -18.68
N LYS A 169 -6.16 12.86 -19.35
CA LYS A 169 -6.02 13.46 -20.68
C LYS A 169 -5.21 14.75 -20.64
N ASP A 170 -5.41 15.57 -19.63
CA ASP A 170 -4.70 16.83 -19.48
C ASP A 170 -3.22 16.57 -19.15
N MET A 171 -2.94 15.63 -18.25
CA MET A 171 -1.56 15.24 -17.91
C MET A 171 -0.85 14.56 -19.07
N LEU A 172 -1.53 13.73 -19.87
CA LEU A 172 -0.95 13.15 -21.10
C LEU A 172 -0.57 14.24 -22.09
N ARG A 173 -1.42 15.24 -22.29
CA ARG A 173 -1.15 16.38 -23.19
C ARG A 173 0.04 17.20 -22.69
N ALA A 174 0.10 17.51 -21.39
CA ALA A 174 1.18 18.27 -20.78
C ALA A 174 2.51 17.52 -20.88
N SER A 175 2.53 16.22 -20.53
CA SER A 175 3.75 15.41 -20.61
C SER A 175 4.24 15.19 -22.04
N ALA A 176 3.34 15.05 -23.02
CA ALA A 176 3.72 14.96 -24.43
C ALA A 176 4.35 16.28 -24.92
N ALA A 177 3.82 17.43 -24.51
CA ALA A 177 4.44 18.72 -24.82
C ALA A 177 5.83 18.89 -24.19
N GLN A 178 6.03 18.40 -22.96
CA GLN A 178 7.35 18.36 -22.33
C GLN A 178 8.30 17.43 -23.11
N LEU A 179 7.83 16.27 -23.56
CA LEU A 179 8.64 15.34 -24.36
C LEU A 179 9.11 15.99 -25.66
N ASP A 180 8.23 16.65 -26.39
CA ASP A 180 8.58 17.35 -27.62
C ASP A 180 9.64 18.44 -27.38
N ALA A 181 9.48 19.21 -26.29
CA ALA A 181 10.41 20.30 -25.92
C ALA A 181 11.76 19.78 -25.43
N LEU A 182 11.83 18.60 -24.83
CA LEU A 182 13.01 18.04 -24.17
C LEU A 182 13.71 16.94 -24.98
N THR A 183 13.23 16.62 -26.18
CA THR A 183 13.86 15.66 -27.10
C THR A 183 15.29 16.09 -27.44
N GLY A 184 16.25 15.16 -27.41
CA GLY A 184 17.67 15.39 -27.67
C GLY A 184 18.42 16.00 -26.47
N THR A 185 17.81 16.10 -25.29
CA THR A 185 18.43 16.59 -24.06
C THR A 185 18.64 15.48 -23.03
N ALA A 186 19.30 15.78 -21.92
CA ALA A 186 19.43 14.88 -20.77
C ALA A 186 18.07 14.53 -20.09
N TRP A 187 17.01 15.24 -20.45
CA TRP A 187 15.66 15.06 -19.91
C TRP A 187 14.76 14.15 -20.77
N GLU A 188 15.23 13.76 -21.97
CA GLU A 188 14.39 13.01 -22.93
C GLU A 188 13.84 11.71 -22.33
N ASN A 189 14.69 10.90 -21.67
CA ASN A 189 14.25 9.63 -21.06
C ASN A 189 13.20 9.86 -19.97
N ALA A 190 13.41 10.85 -19.11
CA ALA A 190 12.46 11.22 -18.07
C ALA A 190 11.13 11.71 -18.65
N ALA A 191 11.17 12.49 -19.73
CA ALA A 191 9.97 12.96 -20.41
C ALA A 191 9.21 11.80 -21.11
N LYS A 192 9.93 10.85 -21.71
CA LYS A 192 9.32 9.61 -22.25
C LYS A 192 8.62 8.80 -21.14
N ARG A 193 9.25 8.63 -19.96
CA ARG A 193 8.66 7.92 -18.82
C ARG A 193 7.40 8.63 -18.33
N SER A 194 7.43 9.94 -18.14
CA SER A 194 6.27 10.74 -17.75
C SER A 194 5.13 10.59 -18.75
N THR A 195 5.44 10.69 -20.06
CA THR A 195 4.45 10.55 -21.12
C THR A 195 3.88 9.13 -21.19
N ALA A 196 4.72 8.10 -21.05
CA ALA A 196 4.27 6.71 -21.03
C ALA A 196 3.34 6.45 -19.83
N TYR A 197 3.69 6.96 -18.65
CA TYR A 197 2.89 6.83 -17.44
C TYR A 197 1.47 7.39 -17.60
N PHE A 198 1.34 8.60 -18.15
CA PHE A 198 0.02 9.19 -18.38
C PHE A 198 -0.68 8.60 -19.61
N ALA A 199 0.04 8.10 -20.59
CA ALA A 199 -0.54 7.37 -21.73
C ALA A 199 -1.23 6.08 -21.27
N VAL A 200 -0.60 5.30 -20.36
CA VAL A 200 -1.22 4.11 -19.77
C VAL A 200 -2.47 4.48 -18.99
N GLY A 201 -2.39 5.46 -18.07
CA GLY A 201 -3.52 5.88 -17.26
C GLY A 201 -4.69 6.43 -18.08
N ALA A 202 -4.41 7.16 -19.16
CA ALA A 202 -5.44 7.66 -20.06
C ALA A 202 -6.04 6.53 -20.92
N ALA A 203 -5.23 5.61 -21.42
CA ALA A 203 -5.68 4.49 -22.25
C ALA A 203 -6.50 3.46 -21.48
N LEU A 204 -6.22 3.25 -20.20
CA LEU A 204 -7.05 2.44 -19.30
C LEU A 204 -8.49 2.97 -19.24
N GLN A 205 -8.69 4.28 -19.34
CA GLN A 205 -9.99 4.94 -19.20
C GLN A 205 -10.65 5.27 -20.56
N ASP A 206 -9.85 5.40 -21.61
CA ASP A 206 -10.33 5.68 -22.96
C ASP A 206 -9.47 4.90 -23.97
N PRO A 207 -9.89 3.70 -24.39
CA PRO A 207 -9.12 2.89 -25.34
C PRO A 207 -8.90 3.55 -26.73
N LYS A 208 -9.59 4.67 -26.99
CA LYS A 208 -9.46 5.42 -28.25
C LYS A 208 -8.48 6.58 -28.14
N ILE A 209 -7.89 6.79 -26.98
CA ILE A 209 -6.92 7.88 -26.78
C ILE A 209 -5.72 7.72 -27.72
N GLN A 210 -5.26 8.83 -28.27
CA GLN A 210 -4.07 8.82 -29.10
C GLN A 210 -2.83 8.80 -28.23
N VAL A 211 -2.12 7.65 -28.23
CA VAL A 211 -0.85 7.49 -27.52
C VAL A 211 0.27 8.01 -28.44
N PRO A 212 1.16 8.89 -27.94
CA PRO A 212 2.32 9.35 -28.69
C PRO A 212 3.19 8.18 -29.17
N GLU A 213 3.66 8.22 -30.41
CA GLU A 213 4.39 7.11 -31.04
C GLU A 213 5.66 6.74 -30.28
N GLN A 214 6.33 7.73 -29.68
CA GLN A 214 7.57 7.56 -28.91
C GLN A 214 7.41 6.66 -27.67
N VAL A 215 6.17 6.46 -27.15
CA VAL A 215 5.88 5.70 -25.92
C VAL A 215 4.86 4.58 -26.14
N LYS A 216 4.45 4.34 -27.36
CA LYS A 216 3.37 3.43 -27.74
C LYS A 216 3.65 1.97 -27.32
N ASP A 217 4.87 1.51 -27.56
CA ASP A 217 5.25 0.12 -27.23
C ASP A 217 5.28 -0.10 -25.71
N VAL A 218 5.83 0.85 -24.96
CA VAL A 218 5.85 0.81 -23.49
C VAL A 218 4.43 0.83 -22.94
N ALA A 219 3.57 1.71 -23.45
CA ALA A 219 2.17 1.78 -23.02
C ALA A 219 1.40 0.49 -23.35
N ALA A 220 1.62 -0.10 -24.52
CA ALA A 220 0.97 -1.35 -24.91
C ALA A 220 1.42 -2.54 -24.04
N GLN A 221 2.71 -2.60 -23.71
CA GLN A 221 3.25 -3.62 -22.80
C GLN A 221 2.60 -3.52 -21.41
N GLU A 222 2.55 -2.32 -20.84
CA GLU A 222 1.94 -2.09 -19.52
C GLU A 222 0.44 -2.41 -19.50
N LEU A 223 -0.31 -1.95 -20.50
CA LEU A 223 -1.73 -2.24 -20.61
C LEU A 223 -1.98 -3.76 -20.66
N SER A 224 -1.15 -4.50 -21.42
CA SER A 224 -1.25 -5.96 -21.48
C SER A 224 -1.03 -6.61 -20.12
N ALA A 225 -0.02 -6.18 -19.36
CA ALA A 225 0.28 -6.71 -18.03
C ALA A 225 -0.82 -6.35 -17.01
N ILE A 226 -1.32 -5.12 -17.04
CA ILE A 226 -2.41 -4.65 -16.18
C ILE A 226 -3.69 -5.45 -16.42
N TYR A 227 -4.06 -5.72 -17.68
CA TYR A 227 -5.26 -6.52 -17.99
C TYR A 227 -5.07 -8.01 -17.71
N ALA A 228 -3.85 -8.54 -17.82
CA ALA A 228 -3.55 -9.90 -17.39
C ALA A 228 -3.70 -10.05 -15.86
N ALA A 229 -3.36 -9.01 -15.11
CA ALA A 229 -3.47 -8.95 -13.65
C ALA A 229 -2.81 -10.17 -12.95
N GLU A 230 -1.60 -10.55 -13.37
CA GLU A 230 -0.92 -11.76 -12.91
C GLU A 230 0.50 -11.47 -12.40
N GLY A 231 0.74 -11.85 -11.14
CA GLY A 231 2.06 -11.96 -10.54
C GLY A 231 2.85 -10.67 -10.41
N ILE A 232 4.13 -10.83 -10.06
CA ILE A 232 5.10 -9.74 -9.90
C ILE A 232 6.05 -9.76 -11.10
N ALA A 233 6.20 -8.63 -11.79
CA ALA A 233 7.06 -8.48 -12.94
C ALA A 233 7.66 -7.07 -13.01
N PRO A 234 8.77 -6.86 -13.77
CA PRO A 234 9.30 -5.53 -14.01
C PRO A 234 8.30 -4.65 -14.77
N CYS A 235 8.06 -3.45 -14.27
CA CYS A 235 7.28 -2.42 -14.93
C CYS A 235 8.12 -1.77 -16.06
N ALA A 236 7.58 -1.68 -17.26
CA ALA A 236 8.29 -1.08 -18.38
C ALA A 236 8.51 0.44 -18.25
N VAL A 237 7.72 1.11 -17.39
CA VAL A 237 7.88 2.55 -17.11
C VAL A 237 9.00 2.80 -16.09
N THR A 238 9.10 2.03 -15.01
CA THR A 238 10.06 2.27 -13.92
C THR A 238 11.22 1.30 -13.88
N GLU A 239 11.09 0.14 -14.56
CA GLU A 239 12.05 -0.98 -14.50
C GLU A 239 12.15 -1.61 -13.10
N ASP A 240 11.30 -1.20 -12.17
CA ASP A 240 11.17 -1.79 -10.84
C ASP A 240 10.08 -2.85 -10.82
N LEU A 241 10.09 -3.70 -9.80
CA LEU A 241 9.08 -4.74 -9.66
C LEU A 241 7.71 -4.12 -9.32
N LEU A 242 6.67 -4.60 -10.00
CA LEU A 242 5.28 -4.23 -9.76
C LEU A 242 4.45 -5.50 -9.62
N ASP A 243 3.57 -5.52 -8.64
CA ASP A 243 2.60 -6.61 -8.44
C ASP A 243 1.34 -6.34 -9.28
N TYR A 244 1.28 -6.94 -10.46
CA TYR A 244 0.16 -6.80 -11.38
C TYR A 244 -1.12 -7.49 -10.89
N SER A 245 -1.04 -8.43 -9.94
CA SER A 245 -2.23 -9.04 -9.34
C SER A 245 -3.13 -8.03 -8.64
N GLN A 246 -2.58 -6.90 -8.22
CA GLN A 246 -3.32 -5.81 -7.58
C GLN A 246 -4.27 -5.07 -8.54
N PHE A 247 -4.10 -5.19 -9.85
CA PHE A 247 -4.97 -4.54 -10.85
C PHE A 247 -6.27 -5.30 -11.11
N LYS A 248 -6.46 -6.47 -10.51
CA LYS A 248 -7.73 -7.21 -10.58
C LYS A 248 -8.80 -6.46 -9.78
N PRO A 249 -9.89 -5.98 -10.43
CA PRO A 249 -11.00 -5.37 -9.71
C PRO A 249 -11.57 -6.32 -8.66
N ARG A 250 -12.05 -5.78 -7.55
CA ARG A 250 -12.59 -6.56 -6.43
C ARG A 250 -13.66 -5.78 -5.68
N GLY A 251 -14.48 -6.50 -4.91
CA GLY A 251 -15.57 -5.89 -4.15
C GLY A 251 -16.60 -5.20 -5.06
N TYR A 252 -17.03 -4.02 -4.70
CA TYR A 252 -18.06 -3.28 -5.46
C TYR A 252 -17.58 -2.73 -6.81
N TYR A 253 -16.31 -2.89 -7.16
CA TYR A 253 -15.81 -2.54 -8.49
C TYR A 253 -16.12 -3.60 -9.55
N GLU A 254 -16.34 -4.85 -9.14
CA GLU A 254 -16.59 -5.98 -10.07
C GLU A 254 -17.93 -5.85 -10.79
N GLY A 255 -17.93 -6.11 -12.10
CA GLY A 255 -19.14 -6.17 -12.92
C GLY A 255 -19.69 -4.82 -13.36
N ASP A 256 -19.00 -3.72 -13.06
CA ASP A 256 -19.33 -2.38 -13.55
C ASP A 256 -18.16 -1.80 -14.35
N GLU A 257 -18.33 -1.67 -15.66
CA GLU A 257 -17.26 -1.22 -16.58
C GLU A 257 -16.64 0.13 -16.17
N THR A 258 -17.46 1.07 -15.69
CA THR A 258 -16.95 2.38 -15.24
C THR A 258 -16.10 2.25 -14.00
N LEU A 259 -16.54 1.45 -13.03
CA LEU A 259 -15.82 1.25 -11.79
C LEU A 259 -14.58 0.39 -11.97
N GLU A 260 -14.62 -0.66 -12.79
CA GLU A 260 -13.44 -1.47 -13.12
C GLU A 260 -12.35 -0.63 -13.81
N THR A 261 -12.77 0.22 -14.75
CA THR A 261 -11.88 1.15 -15.45
C THR A 261 -11.25 2.16 -14.49
N TYR A 262 -12.06 2.78 -13.65
CA TYR A 262 -11.62 3.70 -12.61
C TYR A 262 -10.65 3.03 -11.64
N PHE A 263 -10.96 1.82 -11.17
CA PHE A 263 -10.12 1.04 -10.27
C PHE A 263 -8.73 0.81 -10.86
N ARG A 264 -8.64 0.28 -12.10
CA ARG A 264 -7.34 0.02 -12.74
C ARG A 264 -6.52 1.29 -12.91
N ALA A 265 -7.16 2.40 -13.31
CA ALA A 265 -6.47 3.67 -13.47
C ALA A 265 -5.98 4.25 -12.14
N MET A 266 -6.79 4.19 -11.07
CA MET A 266 -6.38 4.63 -9.73
C MET A 266 -5.27 3.75 -9.16
N MET A 267 -5.35 2.41 -9.36
CA MET A 267 -4.27 1.50 -9.00
C MET A 267 -2.97 1.84 -9.73
N TRP A 268 -3.03 2.14 -11.03
CA TRP A 268 -1.87 2.57 -11.81
C TRP A 268 -1.25 3.85 -11.21
N TYR A 269 -2.05 4.87 -10.97
CA TYR A 269 -1.57 6.14 -10.43
C TYR A 269 -1.07 6.05 -8.98
N GLY A 270 -1.53 5.07 -8.21
CA GLY A 270 -1.11 4.85 -6.83
C GLY A 270 0.06 3.89 -6.65
N GLN A 271 0.20 2.86 -7.51
CA GLN A 271 1.23 1.84 -7.38
C GLN A 271 2.60 2.29 -7.88
N ILE A 272 2.65 3.09 -8.95
CA ILE A 272 3.90 3.51 -9.55
C ILE A 272 4.66 4.46 -8.63
N ASN A 273 5.90 4.09 -8.32
CA ASN A 273 6.83 4.87 -7.51
C ASN A 273 8.03 5.31 -8.35
N PHE A 274 8.26 6.60 -8.45
CA PHE A 274 9.46 7.16 -9.09
C PHE A 274 10.55 7.33 -8.02
N THR A 275 11.31 6.26 -7.81
CA THR A 275 12.31 6.16 -6.74
C THR A 275 13.38 7.25 -6.80
N GLN A 276 13.76 7.79 -5.63
CA GLN A 276 14.87 8.75 -5.54
C GLN A 276 16.25 8.15 -5.82
N LYS A 277 16.37 6.83 -5.94
CA LYS A 277 17.64 6.13 -6.20
C LYS A 277 18.13 6.24 -7.65
N LYS A 278 17.21 6.55 -8.58
CA LYS A 278 17.51 6.64 -10.02
C LYS A 278 17.37 8.08 -10.48
N GLU A 279 18.42 8.61 -11.12
CA GLU A 279 18.43 9.99 -11.60
C GLU A 279 17.29 10.29 -12.58
N ASP A 280 17.04 9.40 -13.54
CA ASP A 280 15.95 9.54 -14.50
C ASP A 280 14.57 9.57 -13.82
N MET A 281 14.39 8.87 -12.68
CA MET A 281 13.15 8.93 -11.91
C MET A 281 12.99 10.26 -11.18
N ASN A 282 14.06 10.83 -10.67
CA ASN A 282 14.05 12.18 -10.06
C ASN A 282 13.68 13.24 -11.11
N ARG A 283 14.23 13.16 -12.33
CA ARG A 283 13.84 14.01 -13.45
C ARG A 283 12.39 13.80 -13.84
N THR A 284 11.92 12.54 -13.88
CA THR A 284 10.51 12.21 -14.17
C THR A 284 9.57 12.81 -13.14
N ALA A 285 9.88 12.65 -11.85
CA ALA A 285 9.09 13.22 -10.74
C ALA A 285 8.99 14.75 -10.83
N LEU A 286 10.08 15.42 -11.17
CA LEU A 286 10.11 16.86 -11.41
C LEU A 286 9.19 17.26 -12.57
N LEU A 287 9.29 16.58 -13.71
CA LEU A 287 8.44 16.84 -14.88
C LEU A 287 6.97 16.61 -14.59
N ILE A 288 6.62 15.54 -13.88
CA ILE A 288 5.24 15.26 -13.46
C ILE A 288 4.72 16.38 -12.56
N THR A 289 5.53 16.81 -11.60
CA THR A 289 5.16 17.89 -10.66
C THR A 289 4.89 19.19 -11.39
N LEU A 290 5.74 19.58 -12.34
CA LEU A 290 5.53 20.78 -13.16
C LEU A 290 4.33 20.68 -14.07
N ALA A 291 4.15 19.54 -14.78
CA ALA A 291 2.98 19.32 -15.63
C ALA A 291 1.67 19.43 -14.83
N LEU A 292 1.67 18.88 -13.62
CA LEU A 292 0.54 18.96 -12.71
C LEU A 292 0.28 20.39 -12.25
N HIS A 293 1.32 21.10 -11.82
CA HIS A 293 1.25 22.49 -11.37
C HIS A 293 0.64 23.39 -12.45
N ASP A 294 1.15 23.29 -13.67
CA ASP A 294 0.79 24.20 -14.76
C ASP A 294 -0.58 23.93 -15.37
N THR A 295 -1.04 22.65 -15.30
CA THR A 295 -2.17 22.24 -16.12
C THR A 295 -3.37 21.73 -15.32
N ALA A 296 -3.17 21.01 -14.22
CA ALA A 296 -4.22 20.17 -13.67
C ALA A 296 -4.24 20.07 -12.14
N SER A 297 -3.55 20.93 -11.42
CA SER A 297 -3.46 20.90 -9.94
C SER A 297 -4.82 20.93 -9.27
N ASP A 298 -5.74 21.80 -9.69
CA ASP A 298 -7.10 21.91 -9.14
C ASP A 298 -7.92 20.60 -9.33
N SER A 299 -7.78 19.95 -10.49
CA SER A 299 -8.48 18.71 -10.78
C SER A 299 -7.92 17.55 -9.98
N TRP A 300 -6.61 17.50 -9.85
CA TRP A 300 -5.91 16.51 -9.05
C TRP A 300 -6.23 16.66 -7.55
N GLU A 301 -6.22 17.91 -7.06
CA GLU A 301 -6.49 18.19 -5.64
C GLU A 301 -7.92 17.79 -5.24
N LYS A 302 -8.91 17.99 -6.11
CA LYS A 302 -10.28 17.53 -5.87
C LYS A 302 -10.35 16.02 -5.72
N LEU A 303 -9.68 15.25 -6.59
CA LEU A 303 -9.60 13.80 -6.49
C LEU A 303 -8.86 13.38 -5.21
N TYR A 304 -7.70 13.99 -4.96
CA TYR A 304 -6.87 13.71 -3.80
C TYR A 304 -7.61 14.00 -2.49
N ALA A 305 -8.32 15.13 -2.39
CA ALA A 305 -9.07 15.51 -1.19
C ALA A 305 -10.20 14.52 -0.91
N VAL A 306 -11.02 14.16 -1.90
CA VAL A 306 -12.13 13.22 -1.72
C VAL A 306 -11.61 11.84 -1.32
N THR A 307 -10.60 11.32 -2.01
CA THR A 307 -10.00 10.01 -1.66
C THR A 307 -9.32 10.04 -0.30
N SER A 308 -8.67 11.15 0.07
CA SER A 308 -8.06 11.31 1.40
C SER A 308 -9.10 11.42 2.51
N PHE A 309 -10.25 12.02 2.24
CA PHE A 309 -11.36 12.07 3.21
C PHE A 309 -11.89 10.69 3.56
N PHE A 310 -12.11 9.84 2.55
CA PHE A 310 -12.70 8.52 2.77
C PHE A 310 -11.70 7.44 3.16
N ALA A 311 -10.49 7.45 2.60
CA ALA A 311 -9.51 6.39 2.75
C ALA A 311 -8.28 6.77 3.59
N GLY A 312 -8.22 8.01 4.07
CA GLY A 312 -7.07 8.52 4.81
C GLY A 312 -6.05 9.23 3.92
N VAL A 313 -5.18 10.00 4.55
CA VAL A 313 -4.12 10.76 3.88
C VAL A 313 -2.96 9.81 3.55
N SER A 314 -2.35 10.01 2.39
CA SER A 314 -1.13 9.28 2.02
C SER A 314 0.07 9.81 2.80
N ASP A 315 0.99 8.94 3.18
CA ASP A 315 2.31 9.29 3.71
C ASP A 315 3.42 9.25 2.64
N ASP A 316 3.07 8.86 1.41
CA ASP A 316 3.99 8.94 0.27
C ASP A 316 4.34 10.39 -0.09
N LEU A 317 5.53 10.57 -0.62
CA LEU A 317 5.97 11.84 -1.18
C LEU A 317 5.29 12.09 -2.53
N GLY A 318 4.83 13.30 -2.74
CA GLY A 318 4.11 13.66 -3.95
C GLY A 318 4.20 15.14 -4.27
N TYR A 319 3.17 15.66 -4.92
CA TYR A 319 3.10 17.05 -5.37
C TYR A 319 3.38 18.07 -4.26
N TYR A 320 2.83 17.84 -3.06
CA TYR A 320 2.96 18.76 -1.94
C TYR A 320 4.38 18.91 -1.40
N GLU A 321 5.21 17.87 -1.52
CA GLU A 321 6.60 17.86 -1.08
C GLU A 321 7.55 18.30 -2.20
N TYR A 322 7.27 17.88 -3.43
CA TYR A 322 8.17 18.08 -4.55
C TYR A 322 8.11 19.50 -5.13
N LEU A 323 6.91 20.12 -5.20
CA LEU A 323 6.81 21.48 -5.74
C LEU A 323 7.63 22.50 -4.96
N PRO A 324 7.55 22.57 -3.61
CA PRO A 324 8.41 23.47 -2.85
C PRO A 324 9.90 23.18 -2.99
N ALA A 325 10.28 21.91 -3.12
CA ALA A 325 11.68 21.53 -3.34
C ALA A 325 12.20 22.01 -4.70
N ILE A 326 11.37 21.95 -5.74
CA ILE A 326 11.68 22.49 -7.07
C ILE A 326 11.83 24.01 -7.00
N GLU A 327 10.86 24.71 -6.40
CA GLU A 327 10.90 26.18 -6.28
C GLU A 327 12.11 26.66 -5.49
N ALA A 328 12.44 25.98 -4.39
CA ALA A 328 13.61 26.32 -3.59
C ALA A 328 14.94 26.11 -4.35
N ALA A 329 15.02 25.07 -5.17
CA ALA A 329 16.24 24.74 -5.91
C ALA A 329 16.47 25.66 -7.10
N TYR A 330 15.43 26.03 -7.83
CA TYR A 330 15.49 26.87 -9.03
C TYR A 330 15.27 28.37 -8.73
N GLY A 331 14.79 28.71 -7.52
CA GLY A 331 14.40 30.09 -7.16
C GLY A 331 13.10 30.56 -7.82
N THR A 332 12.48 29.74 -8.66
CA THR A 332 11.21 29.94 -9.35
C THR A 332 10.68 28.59 -9.82
N ILE A 333 9.45 28.53 -10.30
CA ILE A 333 8.96 27.38 -11.06
C ILE A 333 9.64 27.38 -12.44
N PRO A 334 10.47 26.37 -12.77
CA PRO A 334 11.25 26.36 -14.00
C PRO A 334 10.39 25.97 -15.20
N ASP A 335 10.61 26.62 -16.32
CA ASP A 335 10.15 26.16 -17.62
C ASP A 335 11.15 25.16 -18.26
N THR A 336 10.82 24.61 -19.42
CA THR A 336 11.66 23.62 -20.11
C THR A 336 13.01 24.19 -20.58
N GLU A 337 13.14 25.50 -20.77
CA GLU A 337 14.41 26.14 -21.14
C GLU A 337 15.35 26.21 -19.93
N LEU A 338 14.83 26.60 -18.77
CA LEU A 338 15.58 26.63 -17.53
C LEU A 338 16.02 25.22 -17.11
N LEU A 339 15.15 24.21 -17.26
CA LEU A 339 15.50 22.80 -17.00
C LEU A 339 16.70 22.33 -17.86
N ARG A 340 16.77 22.77 -19.10
CA ARG A 340 17.85 22.39 -20.04
C ARG A 340 19.17 23.10 -19.74
N SER A 341 19.12 24.28 -19.20
CA SER A 341 20.29 25.17 -19.03
C SER A 341 20.88 25.16 -17.64
N ASP A 342 20.14 24.78 -16.60
CA ASP A 342 20.59 24.87 -15.19
C ASP A 342 20.66 23.47 -14.53
N GLU A 343 21.74 22.76 -14.81
CA GLU A 343 22.04 21.50 -14.15
C GLU A 343 22.40 21.69 -12.67
N THR A 344 22.90 22.85 -12.26
CA THR A 344 23.24 23.15 -10.86
C THR A 344 21.96 23.20 -10.01
N ALA A 345 20.92 23.87 -10.50
CA ALA A 345 19.62 23.89 -9.82
C ALA A 345 19.01 22.49 -9.74
N TYR A 346 19.18 21.65 -10.78
CA TYR A 346 18.74 20.25 -10.71
C TYR A 346 19.50 19.47 -9.63
N GLN A 347 20.81 19.67 -9.45
CA GLN A 347 21.56 19.04 -8.35
C GLN A 347 21.04 19.51 -6.98
N HIS A 348 20.79 20.79 -6.80
CA HIS A 348 20.17 21.32 -5.58
C HIS A 348 18.79 20.69 -5.32
N TYR A 349 17.96 20.53 -6.36
CA TYR A 349 16.68 19.84 -6.23
C TYR A 349 16.87 18.40 -5.73
N THR A 350 17.82 17.64 -6.28
CA THR A 350 18.07 16.26 -5.84
C THR A 350 18.56 16.18 -4.40
N GLU A 351 19.31 17.17 -3.94
CA GLU A 351 19.72 17.30 -2.55
C GLU A 351 18.53 17.62 -1.64
N GLN A 352 17.63 18.50 -2.07
CA GLN A 352 16.42 18.85 -1.32
C GLN A 352 15.50 17.64 -1.12
N ILE A 353 15.16 16.92 -2.19
CA ILE A 353 14.24 15.77 -2.07
C ILE A 353 14.81 14.64 -1.21
N ARG A 354 16.13 14.48 -1.13
CA ARG A 354 16.78 13.51 -0.24
C ARG A 354 16.54 13.80 1.24
N THR A 355 16.29 15.06 1.62
CA THR A 355 15.99 15.45 3.02
C THR A 355 14.57 15.13 3.44
N LEU A 356 13.67 14.87 2.50
CA LEU A 356 12.29 14.52 2.79
C LEU A 356 12.21 13.21 3.58
N ALA A 357 11.24 13.10 4.48
CA ALA A 357 11.03 11.87 5.23
C ALA A 357 10.54 10.75 4.30
N ALA A 358 11.04 9.53 4.50
CA ALA A 358 10.56 8.36 3.77
C ALA A 358 9.12 7.99 4.23
N PRO A 359 8.31 7.35 3.37
CA PRO A 359 7.00 6.83 3.76
C PRO A 359 7.14 5.75 4.83
N GLN A 360 6.16 5.66 5.72
CA GLN A 360 6.16 4.67 6.81
C GLN A 360 5.66 3.30 6.35
N ILE A 361 4.77 3.27 5.35
CA ILE A 361 4.24 2.03 4.80
C ILE A 361 5.01 1.66 3.53
N ASN A 362 5.57 0.44 3.51
CA ASN A 362 6.15 -0.11 2.30
C ASN A 362 5.03 -0.62 1.38
N SER A 363 4.94 -0.04 0.20
CA SER A 363 3.93 -0.35 -0.81
C SER A 363 4.51 -0.84 -2.13
N ILE A 364 5.79 -1.26 -2.13
CA ILE A 364 6.46 -1.84 -3.29
C ILE A 364 6.95 -3.25 -2.99
N PRO A 365 6.96 -4.16 -3.98
CA PRO A 365 7.60 -5.45 -3.83
C PRO A 365 9.12 -5.29 -3.65
N VAL A 366 9.67 -5.82 -2.55
CA VAL A 366 11.10 -5.80 -2.28
C VAL A 366 11.59 -7.23 -2.05
N VAL A 367 12.66 -7.59 -2.74
CA VAL A 367 13.35 -8.87 -2.51
C VAL A 367 14.37 -8.68 -1.40
N ASP A 368 14.04 -9.14 -0.20
CA ASP A 368 14.89 -9.02 1.00
C ASP A 368 14.99 -10.36 1.74
N PRO A 369 15.73 -11.34 1.19
CA PRO A 369 15.84 -12.67 1.78
C PRO A 369 16.54 -12.67 3.14
N ASP A 370 17.38 -11.69 3.42
CA ASP A 370 18.19 -11.60 4.64
C ASP A 370 17.60 -10.66 5.69
N GLY A 371 16.52 -9.94 5.37
CA GLY A 371 15.87 -8.96 6.25
C GLY A 371 16.79 -7.78 6.60
N THR A 372 17.63 -7.34 5.66
CA THR A 372 18.65 -6.29 5.87
C THR A 372 18.35 -5.01 5.09
N VAL A 373 17.36 -5.04 4.20
CA VAL A 373 16.98 -3.89 3.37
C VAL A 373 16.20 -2.89 4.21
N ASP A 374 16.53 -1.62 4.10
CA ASP A 374 15.71 -0.55 4.64
C ASP A 374 14.53 -0.29 3.69
N LEU A 375 13.37 -0.89 4.02
CA LEU A 375 12.18 -0.81 3.19
C LEU A 375 11.63 0.61 3.04
N ALA A 376 11.84 1.48 4.04
CA ALA A 376 11.42 2.87 3.96
C ALA A 376 12.24 3.63 2.92
N GLU A 377 13.56 3.47 2.94
CA GLU A 377 14.45 4.08 1.93
C GLU A 377 14.27 3.45 0.54
N GLU A 378 13.91 2.13 0.44
CA GLU A 378 13.55 1.52 -0.84
C GLU A 378 12.28 2.14 -1.44
N GLY A 379 11.26 2.37 -0.60
CA GLY A 379 9.99 2.96 -1.00
C GLY A 379 10.03 4.46 -1.24
N LYS A 380 11.15 5.14 -0.89
CA LYS A 380 11.26 6.59 -0.99
C LYS A 380 11.29 7.06 -2.44
N GLY A 381 10.28 7.80 -2.85
CA GLY A 381 10.13 8.29 -4.20
C GLY A 381 8.83 9.07 -4.37
N PHE A 382 8.65 9.61 -5.57
CA PHE A 382 7.44 10.36 -5.93
C PHE A 382 6.32 9.41 -6.33
N ARG A 383 5.10 9.66 -5.83
CA ARG A 383 3.87 9.05 -6.29
C ARG A 383 2.83 10.08 -6.68
N PHE A 384 2.16 9.86 -7.79
CA PHE A 384 1.15 10.79 -8.30
C PHE A 384 -0.13 10.78 -7.45
N MET A 385 -0.60 9.57 -7.08
CA MET A 385 -1.75 9.35 -6.19
C MET A 385 -1.33 8.38 -5.09
N GLY A 386 -0.51 8.83 -4.16
CA GLY A 386 0.12 7.99 -3.14
C GLY A 386 -0.78 6.98 -2.44
N GLN A 387 -0.20 5.91 -1.95
CA GLN A 387 -0.88 4.88 -1.17
C GLN A 387 -1.36 5.48 0.16
N ARG A 388 -2.49 4.98 0.66
CA ARG A 388 -3.07 5.51 1.89
C ARG A 388 -2.40 4.91 3.10
N PHE A 389 -2.09 5.75 4.08
CA PHE A 389 -1.66 5.27 5.39
C PHE A 389 -2.86 4.64 6.09
N THR A 390 -2.78 3.36 6.40
CA THR A 390 -3.77 2.64 7.19
C THR A 390 -3.11 2.05 8.43
N LEU A 391 -3.82 2.08 9.56
CA LEU A 391 -3.30 1.60 10.83
C LEU A 391 -2.97 0.11 10.80
N ASP A 392 -3.82 -0.67 10.16
CA ASP A 392 -3.62 -2.12 9.97
C ASP A 392 -2.35 -2.43 9.17
N ALA A 393 -2.12 -1.74 8.05
CA ALA A 393 -0.88 -1.89 7.30
C ALA A 393 0.35 -1.50 8.12
N ALA A 394 0.26 -0.41 8.89
CA ALA A 394 1.35 0.05 9.76
C ALA A 394 1.68 -0.99 10.85
N VAL A 395 0.68 -1.59 11.48
CA VAL A 395 0.86 -2.64 12.49
C VAL A 395 1.41 -3.92 11.84
N MET A 396 0.73 -4.43 10.81
CA MET A 396 1.04 -5.74 10.22
C MET A 396 2.44 -5.80 9.61
N GLN A 397 2.92 -4.72 8.97
CA GLN A 397 4.28 -4.70 8.40
C GLN A 397 5.39 -4.75 9.46
N GLN A 398 5.12 -4.36 10.71
CA GLN A 398 6.09 -4.47 11.80
C GLN A 398 6.20 -5.90 12.33
N LEU A 399 5.23 -6.76 12.05
CA LEU A 399 5.09 -8.09 12.65
C LEU A 399 5.49 -9.23 11.68
N VAL A 400 6.22 -8.94 10.61
CA VAL A 400 6.77 -9.92 9.67
C VAL A 400 8.29 -10.08 9.82
N PHE A 401 8.88 -11.12 9.25
CA PHE A 401 10.26 -11.58 9.44
C PHE A 401 11.32 -10.47 9.46
N ASN A 402 11.30 -9.55 8.53
CA ASN A 402 12.33 -8.51 8.45
C ASN A 402 12.38 -7.60 9.70
N LYS A 403 11.29 -7.55 10.47
CA LYS A 403 11.17 -6.79 11.73
C LYS A 403 11.27 -7.69 12.96
N VAL A 404 10.47 -8.77 13.01
CA VAL A 404 10.40 -9.64 14.20
C VAL A 404 11.50 -10.72 14.27
N ARG A 405 12.22 -10.96 13.17
CA ARG A 405 13.29 -11.97 13.04
C ARG A 405 12.77 -13.40 13.19
N GLU A 406 13.69 -14.36 13.38
CA GLU A 406 13.39 -15.79 13.50
C GLU A 406 13.00 -16.15 14.94
N ASN A 407 12.23 -17.23 15.09
CA ASN A 407 11.98 -17.83 16.39
C ASN A 407 13.16 -18.75 16.82
N ALA A 408 13.05 -19.39 17.99
CA ALA A 408 14.10 -20.28 18.51
C ALA A 408 14.36 -21.52 17.63
N GLN A 409 13.45 -21.88 16.75
CA GLN A 409 13.56 -22.97 15.79
C GLN A 409 14.13 -22.53 14.42
N GLY A 410 14.41 -21.24 14.24
CA GLY A 410 14.87 -20.66 12.97
C GLY A 410 13.74 -20.45 11.94
N GLU A 411 12.50 -20.50 12.37
CA GLU A 411 11.35 -20.26 11.50
C GLU A 411 11.09 -18.75 11.36
N ARG A 412 10.55 -18.35 10.21
CA ARG A 412 10.31 -16.97 9.82
C ARG A 412 8.82 -16.67 9.77
N ARG A 413 8.40 -15.58 10.38
CA ARG A 413 7.02 -15.08 10.29
C ARG A 413 6.85 -14.35 8.97
N MET A 414 6.38 -15.05 7.95
CA MET A 414 6.26 -14.51 6.60
C MET A 414 4.98 -13.67 6.39
N LEU A 415 3.94 -13.95 7.18
CA LEU A 415 2.66 -13.24 7.14
C LEU A 415 2.25 -12.82 8.56
N PRO A 416 1.60 -11.67 8.71
CA PRO A 416 0.95 -11.31 9.98
C PRO A 416 -0.31 -12.15 10.19
N ASP A 417 -0.80 -12.24 11.42
CA ASP A 417 -2.10 -12.82 11.76
C ASP A 417 -3.14 -11.71 11.90
N VAL A 418 -4.40 -12.03 11.62
CA VAL A 418 -5.51 -11.07 11.77
C VAL A 418 -5.70 -10.61 13.23
N LEU A 419 -5.35 -11.46 14.18
CA LEU A 419 -5.41 -11.14 15.62
C LEU A 419 -4.31 -10.18 16.07
N ASP A 420 -3.29 -9.92 15.26
CA ASP A 420 -2.29 -8.89 15.56
C ASP A 420 -2.92 -7.50 15.72
N MET A 421 -3.96 -7.20 14.95
CA MET A 421 -4.63 -5.89 15.03
C MET A 421 -5.33 -5.68 16.38
N PRO A 422 -6.26 -6.55 16.81
CA PRO A 422 -6.87 -6.37 18.13
C PRO A 422 -5.85 -6.49 19.27
N ALA A 423 -4.80 -7.31 19.14
CA ALA A 423 -3.72 -7.37 20.14
C ALA A 423 -2.95 -6.05 20.25
N ALA A 424 -2.57 -5.44 19.12
CA ALA A 424 -1.92 -4.12 19.09
C ALA A 424 -2.83 -3.00 19.65
N LEU A 425 -4.14 -3.15 19.54
CA LEU A 425 -5.14 -2.25 20.13
C LEU A 425 -5.46 -2.54 21.61
N GLY A 426 -4.74 -3.49 22.24
CA GLY A 426 -4.84 -3.77 23.67
C GLY A 426 -5.74 -4.96 24.05
N SER A 427 -6.14 -5.83 23.10
CA SER A 427 -6.89 -7.04 23.42
C SER A 427 -5.98 -8.11 24.02
N GLU A 428 -6.05 -8.29 25.31
CA GLU A 428 -5.32 -9.36 26.02
C GLU A 428 -5.73 -10.76 25.55
N THR A 429 -6.99 -10.94 25.17
CA THR A 429 -7.52 -12.21 24.65
C THR A 429 -6.88 -12.56 23.31
N ALA A 430 -6.80 -11.59 22.38
CA ALA A 430 -6.14 -11.81 21.09
C ALA A 430 -4.65 -12.15 21.28
N LEU A 431 -3.95 -11.42 22.13
CA LEU A 431 -2.54 -11.68 22.44
C LEU A 431 -2.35 -13.07 23.09
N ALA A 432 -3.25 -13.50 23.97
CA ALA A 432 -3.21 -14.83 24.58
C ALA A 432 -3.38 -15.95 23.53
N ILE A 433 -4.27 -15.78 22.56
CA ILE A 433 -4.48 -16.73 21.47
C ILE A 433 -3.22 -16.82 20.57
N LEU A 434 -2.68 -15.68 20.14
CA LEU A 434 -1.43 -15.61 19.36
C LEU A 434 -0.27 -16.30 20.11
N THR A 435 -0.18 -16.10 21.42
CA THR A 435 0.85 -16.73 22.26
C THR A 435 0.65 -18.24 22.33
N GLN A 436 -0.58 -18.73 22.47
CA GLN A 436 -0.92 -20.15 22.48
C GLN A 436 -0.59 -20.81 21.12
N GLN A 437 -0.78 -20.11 20.01
CA GLN A 437 -0.46 -20.56 18.67
C GLN A 437 1.03 -20.52 18.36
N GLY A 438 1.82 -19.80 19.16
CA GLY A 438 3.27 -19.63 18.96
C GLY A 438 3.63 -18.41 18.09
N ASP A 439 2.65 -17.64 17.67
CA ASP A 439 2.81 -16.49 16.77
C ASP A 439 3.55 -15.30 17.41
N THR A 440 3.71 -15.31 18.75
CA THR A 440 4.47 -14.30 19.49
C THR A 440 5.91 -14.73 19.80
N ALA A 441 6.33 -15.94 19.40
CA ALA A 441 7.61 -16.56 19.79
C ALA A 441 8.82 -16.05 18.99
N TYR A 442 8.65 -15.06 18.15
CA TYR A 442 9.72 -14.48 17.33
C TYR A 442 10.58 -13.52 18.13
N ALA A 443 11.90 -13.51 17.85
CA ALA A 443 12.90 -12.86 18.70
C ALA A 443 12.61 -11.39 19.05
N ARG A 444 12.03 -10.65 18.13
CA ARG A 444 11.71 -9.23 18.32
C ARG A 444 10.21 -8.90 18.27
N TYR A 445 9.36 -9.91 18.31
CA TYR A 445 7.91 -9.68 18.30
C TYR A 445 7.43 -8.76 19.44
N PRO A 446 7.89 -8.94 20.71
CA PRO A 446 7.47 -8.06 21.79
C PRO A 446 7.93 -6.60 21.66
N GLU A 447 8.98 -6.35 20.90
CA GLU A 447 9.49 -4.99 20.65
C GLU A 447 8.71 -4.27 19.56
N GLN A 448 8.08 -5.02 18.67
CA GLN A 448 7.39 -4.49 17.48
C GLN A 448 5.86 -4.40 17.72
N MET A 449 5.30 -5.18 18.64
CA MET A 449 3.91 -5.14 19.09
C MET A 449 3.69 -3.93 20.02
#